data_ec487c15c0ddfc91ea1f6c6f496814c1
#
_entry.id   ec487c15c0ddfc91ea1f6c6f496814c1
#
_cell.length_a   1.000
_cell.length_b   1.000
_cell.length_c   1.000
_cell.angle_alpha   90.00
_cell.angle_beta   90.00
_cell.angle_gamma   90.00
#
_symmetry.space_group_name_H-M   'P 1'
#
loop_
_entity.id
_entity.type
_entity.pdbx_description
1 polymer ?
#
loop_
_entity_poly.entity_id
_entity_poly.type
_entity_poly.pdbx_seq_one_letter_code
_entity_poly.pdbx_strand_id
1 'polypeptide(L)'
;IEKVGLSHRRHAMPDTLSGGEQQRVAIARALVSGPALVLADEPTGNLDSENTRLMGDLFRDLHRAQGCAFVLVTHAPDVAMWADRVVVLKDGSIVDDRSTAEFAGPAELSSFYERTLNDAL
;
A
#
# COMPACT_ATOMS: atom_id res chain seq x y z
N ILE A 1 11.17 9.97 -10.89
CA ILE A 1 12.09 8.91 -10.41
C ILE A 1 12.82 9.34 -9.14
N GLU A 2 13.27 10.59 -9.05
CA GLU A 2 13.96 11.08 -7.85
C GLU A 2 13.08 11.00 -6.60
N LYS A 3 11.80 11.29 -6.73
CA LYS A 3 10.83 11.22 -5.62
C LYS A 3 10.68 9.82 -5.03
N VAL A 4 10.96 8.79 -5.81
CA VAL A 4 10.83 7.40 -5.36
C VAL A 4 12.17 6.75 -4.99
N GLY A 5 13.24 7.55 -4.92
CA GLY A 5 14.55 7.09 -4.48
C GLY A 5 15.33 6.27 -5.49
N LEU A 6 15.07 6.48 -6.77
CA LEU A 6 15.73 5.72 -7.85
C LEU A 6 16.64 6.57 -8.74
N SER A 7 17.10 7.72 -8.26
CA SER A 7 17.95 8.63 -9.06
C SER A 7 19.17 7.92 -9.63
N HIS A 8 19.80 7.05 -8.85
CA HIS A 8 20.99 6.28 -9.26
C HIS A 8 20.69 5.22 -10.31
N ARG A 9 19.41 4.88 -10.53
CA ARG A 9 18.98 3.83 -11.47
C ARG A 9 18.14 4.36 -12.63
N ARG A 10 18.02 5.67 -12.77
CA ARG A 10 17.11 6.27 -13.77
C ARG A 10 17.41 5.90 -15.22
N HIS A 11 18.65 5.47 -15.51
CA HIS A 11 19.06 5.03 -16.84
C HIS A 11 19.05 3.51 -17.01
N ALA A 12 18.68 2.75 -15.96
CA ALA A 12 18.63 1.29 -16.04
C ALA A 12 17.40 0.83 -16.83
N MET A 13 17.53 -0.28 -17.54
CA MET A 13 16.39 -0.92 -18.19
C MET A 13 15.48 -1.56 -17.15
N PRO A 14 14.14 -1.57 -17.36
CA PRO A 14 13.21 -2.11 -16.37
C PRO A 14 13.49 -3.54 -15.94
N ASP A 15 13.97 -4.40 -16.84
CA ASP A 15 14.26 -5.80 -16.56
C ASP A 15 15.52 -6.02 -15.71
N THR A 16 16.33 -4.96 -15.50
CA THR A 16 17.53 -5.02 -14.65
C THR A 16 17.25 -4.53 -13.23
N LEU A 17 16.02 -4.09 -12.93
CA LEU A 17 15.64 -3.56 -11.64
C LEU A 17 15.18 -4.68 -10.70
N SER A 18 15.39 -4.49 -9.38
CA SER A 18 14.83 -5.37 -8.36
C SER A 18 13.30 -5.24 -8.32
N GLY A 19 12.62 -6.19 -7.65
CA GLY A 19 11.18 -6.12 -7.47
C GLY A 19 10.71 -4.82 -6.81
N GLY A 20 11.45 -4.36 -5.77
CA GLY A 20 11.14 -3.09 -5.11
C GLY A 20 11.34 -1.90 -6.02
N GLU A 21 12.42 -1.90 -6.79
CA GLU A 21 12.69 -0.84 -7.76
C GLU A 21 11.63 -0.80 -8.86
N GLN A 22 11.19 -1.96 -9.35
CA GLN A 22 10.12 -2.06 -10.34
C GLN A 22 8.81 -1.48 -9.81
N GLN A 23 8.47 -1.75 -8.55
CA GLN A 23 7.27 -1.20 -7.92
C GLN A 23 7.36 0.32 -7.78
N ARG A 24 8.52 0.85 -7.42
CA ARG A 24 8.72 2.30 -7.33
C ARG A 24 8.59 2.98 -8.70
N VAL A 25 9.09 2.33 -9.76
CA VAL A 25 8.91 2.83 -11.12
C VAL A 25 7.43 2.86 -11.52
N ALA A 26 6.68 1.82 -11.14
CA ALA A 26 5.24 1.77 -11.40
C ALA A 26 4.51 2.93 -10.69
N ILE A 27 4.89 3.23 -9.45
CA ILE A 27 4.33 4.36 -8.71
C ILE A 27 4.68 5.68 -9.39
N ALA A 28 5.92 5.84 -9.83
CA ALA A 28 6.35 7.05 -10.53
C ALA A 28 5.53 7.27 -11.81
N ARG A 29 5.27 6.21 -12.56
CA ARG A 29 4.43 6.28 -13.77
C ARG A 29 2.99 6.70 -13.44
N ALA A 30 2.43 6.16 -12.36
CA ALA A 30 1.08 6.52 -11.93
C ALA A 30 0.99 8.00 -11.54
N LEU A 31 2.07 8.58 -11.00
CA LEU A 31 2.10 9.95 -10.52
C LEU A 31 2.42 10.98 -11.60
N VAL A 32 2.90 10.57 -12.77
CA VAL A 32 3.30 11.50 -13.85
C VAL A 32 2.14 12.42 -14.25
N SER A 33 0.92 11.92 -14.27
CA SER A 33 -0.26 12.69 -14.65
C SER A 33 -0.80 13.58 -13.52
N GLY A 34 -0.22 13.53 -12.33
CA GLY A 34 -0.71 14.28 -11.16
C GLY A 34 -2.10 13.85 -10.71
N PRO A 35 -2.37 12.55 -10.52
CA PRO A 35 -3.71 12.08 -10.22
C PRO A 35 -4.18 12.49 -8.82
N ALA A 36 -5.49 12.62 -8.65
CA ALA A 36 -6.09 12.84 -7.33
C ALA A 36 -6.21 11.53 -6.53
N LEU A 37 -6.22 10.39 -7.20
CA LEU A 37 -6.40 9.07 -6.60
C LEU A 37 -5.51 8.05 -7.30
N VAL A 38 -4.84 7.22 -6.51
CA VAL A 38 -4.06 6.07 -7.00
C VAL A 38 -4.63 4.80 -6.40
N LEU A 39 -4.86 3.80 -7.24
CA LEU A 39 -5.30 2.47 -6.83
C LEU A 39 -4.09 1.53 -6.87
N ALA A 40 -3.83 0.83 -5.78
CA ALA A 40 -2.74 -0.13 -5.69
C ALA A 40 -3.29 -1.48 -5.22
N ASP A 41 -3.12 -2.50 -6.06
CA ASP A 41 -3.60 -3.85 -5.78
C ASP A 41 -2.40 -4.74 -5.40
N GLU A 42 -2.38 -5.19 -4.14
CA GLU A 42 -1.31 -6.00 -3.58
C GLU A 42 0.08 -5.44 -3.89
N PRO A 43 0.36 -4.18 -3.50
CA PRO A 43 1.59 -3.49 -3.94
C PRO A 43 2.88 -4.12 -3.43
N THR A 44 2.81 -5.04 -2.46
CA THR A 44 3.99 -5.66 -1.85
C THR A 44 4.05 -7.17 -2.06
N GLY A 45 3.26 -7.71 -2.99
CA GLY A 45 3.11 -9.15 -3.17
C GLY A 45 4.42 -9.91 -3.42
N ASN A 46 5.43 -9.26 -4.00
CA ASN A 46 6.72 -9.88 -4.33
C ASN A 46 7.89 -9.25 -3.57
N LEU A 47 7.62 -8.48 -2.51
CA LEU A 47 8.67 -7.77 -1.78
C LEU A 47 9.01 -8.44 -0.45
N ASP A 48 10.29 -8.35 -0.06
CA ASP A 48 10.74 -8.75 1.27
C ASP A 48 10.29 -7.72 2.33
N SER A 49 10.56 -7.99 3.59
CA SER A 49 10.11 -7.16 4.71
C SER A 49 10.67 -5.73 4.63
N GLU A 50 11.94 -5.59 4.28
CA GLU A 50 12.55 -4.26 4.19
C GLU A 50 11.99 -3.43 3.04
N ASN A 51 11.84 -4.04 1.86
CA ASN A 51 11.26 -3.35 0.71
C ASN A 51 9.78 -3.03 0.95
N THR A 52 9.06 -3.89 1.67
CA THR A 52 7.69 -3.60 2.08
C THR A 52 7.63 -2.35 2.97
N ARG A 53 8.53 -2.23 3.94
CA ARG A 53 8.60 -1.07 4.82
C ARG A 53 8.92 0.22 4.05
N LEU A 54 9.90 0.14 3.15
CA LEU A 54 10.28 1.28 2.31
C LEU A 54 9.13 1.74 1.43
N MET A 55 8.35 0.80 0.91
CA MET A 55 7.17 1.11 0.10
C MET A 55 6.10 1.84 0.93
N GLY A 56 5.89 1.40 2.18
CA GLY A 56 4.96 2.07 3.09
C GLY A 56 5.36 3.50 3.39
N ASP A 57 6.64 3.72 3.65
CA ASP A 57 7.17 5.07 3.87
C ASP A 57 6.98 5.95 2.63
N LEU A 58 7.23 5.39 1.46
CA LEU A 58 7.04 6.09 0.20
C LEU A 58 5.58 6.52 -0.02
N PHE A 59 4.62 5.63 0.22
CA PHE A 59 3.20 5.97 0.07
C PHE A 59 2.81 7.10 1.02
N ARG A 60 3.25 7.05 2.27
CA ARG A 60 2.97 8.11 3.23
C ARG A 60 3.55 9.44 2.81
N ASP A 61 4.80 9.45 2.37
CA ASP A 61 5.49 10.67 1.94
C ASP A 61 4.80 11.28 0.71
N LEU A 62 4.42 10.46 -0.25
CA LEU A 62 3.73 10.94 -1.45
C LEU A 62 2.35 11.49 -1.13
N HIS A 63 1.62 10.83 -0.23
CA HIS A 63 0.32 11.33 0.22
C HIS A 63 0.45 12.71 0.87
N ARG A 64 1.43 12.90 1.74
CA ARG A 64 1.67 14.18 2.41
C ARG A 64 2.13 15.26 1.45
N ALA A 65 3.04 14.91 0.54
CA ALA A 65 3.66 15.88 -0.36
C ALA A 65 2.75 16.34 -1.48
N GLN A 66 1.89 15.44 -2.00
CA GLN A 66 1.10 15.69 -3.21
C GLN A 66 -0.40 15.74 -2.98
N GLY A 67 -0.87 15.42 -1.78
CA GLY A 67 -2.30 15.39 -1.49
C GLY A 67 -3.07 14.32 -2.26
N CYS A 68 -2.36 13.37 -2.89
CA CYS A 68 -2.97 12.28 -3.63
C CYS A 68 -3.54 11.25 -2.65
N ALA A 69 -4.77 10.80 -2.86
CA ALA A 69 -5.35 9.72 -2.09
C ALA A 69 -4.91 8.38 -2.64
N PHE A 70 -4.70 7.40 -1.74
CA PHE A 70 -4.34 6.03 -2.13
C PHE A 70 -5.40 5.07 -1.64
N VAL A 71 -5.84 4.16 -2.52
CA VAL A 71 -6.66 3.01 -2.15
C VAL A 71 -5.80 1.77 -2.35
N LEU A 72 -5.55 1.04 -1.26
CA LEU A 72 -4.71 -0.15 -1.26
C LEU A 72 -5.59 -1.37 -1.09
N VAL A 73 -5.43 -2.35 -1.98
CA VAL A 73 -6.08 -3.66 -1.83
C VAL A 73 -5.02 -4.65 -1.36
N THR A 74 -5.22 -5.27 -0.19
CA THR A 74 -4.22 -6.16 0.37
C THR A 74 -4.83 -7.19 1.32
N HIS A 75 -4.14 -8.33 1.46
CA HIS A 75 -4.40 -9.33 2.50
C HIS A 75 -3.41 -9.21 3.65
N ALA A 76 -2.44 -8.31 3.55
CA ALA A 76 -1.37 -8.18 4.54
C ALA A 76 -1.73 -7.13 5.60
N PRO A 77 -1.87 -7.53 6.89
CA PRO A 77 -2.24 -6.58 7.95
C PRO A 77 -1.23 -5.45 8.14
N ASP A 78 0.06 -5.71 7.96
CA ASP A 78 1.11 -4.70 8.08
C ASP A 78 0.96 -3.63 6.98
N VAL A 79 0.59 -4.03 5.77
CA VAL A 79 0.33 -3.10 4.67
C VAL A 79 -0.95 -2.29 4.94
N ALA A 80 -1.99 -2.93 5.44
CA ALA A 80 -3.25 -2.25 5.77
C ALA A 80 -3.04 -1.15 6.82
N MET A 81 -2.08 -1.32 7.72
CA MET A 81 -1.77 -0.33 8.75
C MET A 81 -1.13 0.95 8.19
N TRP A 82 -0.71 0.97 6.93
CA TRP A 82 -0.23 2.20 6.30
C TRP A 82 -1.34 3.23 6.10
N ALA A 83 -2.58 2.78 5.94
CA ALA A 83 -3.71 3.63 5.64
C ALA A 83 -4.28 4.25 6.91
N ASP A 84 -5.06 5.30 6.74
CA ASP A 84 -5.80 5.93 7.84
C ASP A 84 -7.07 5.17 8.17
N ARG A 85 -7.58 4.39 7.22
CA ARG A 85 -8.86 3.72 7.30
C ARG A 85 -8.79 2.35 6.65
N VAL A 86 -9.42 1.37 7.28
CA VAL A 86 -9.52 0.00 6.77
C VAL A 86 -10.97 -0.33 6.50
N VAL A 87 -11.24 -0.82 5.30
CA VAL A 87 -12.57 -1.29 4.89
C VAL A 87 -12.46 -2.78 4.62
N VAL A 88 -13.28 -3.59 5.29
CA VAL A 88 -13.28 -5.04 5.11
C VAL A 88 -14.40 -5.42 4.15
N LEU A 89 -14.04 -6.16 3.10
CA LEU A 89 -14.97 -6.64 2.08
C LEU A 89 -15.14 -8.14 2.19
N LYS A 90 -16.39 -8.59 2.00
CA LYS A 90 -16.70 -10.01 1.88
C LYS A 90 -17.85 -10.19 0.88
N ASP A 91 -17.63 -11.07 -0.10
CA ASP A 91 -18.65 -11.40 -1.11
C ASP A 91 -19.25 -10.17 -1.78
N GLY A 92 -18.40 -9.19 -2.09
CA GLY A 92 -18.80 -7.97 -2.79
C GLY A 92 -19.47 -6.91 -1.93
N SER A 93 -19.53 -7.13 -0.61
CA SER A 93 -20.16 -6.17 0.33
C SER A 93 -19.16 -5.67 1.36
N ILE A 94 -19.34 -4.44 1.80
CA ILE A 94 -18.58 -3.89 2.93
C ILE A 94 -19.18 -4.45 4.23
N VAL A 95 -18.37 -5.17 4.99
CA VAL A 95 -18.81 -5.76 6.26
C VAL A 95 -18.31 -5.01 7.48
N ASP A 96 -17.26 -4.20 7.34
CA ASP A 96 -16.81 -3.29 8.39
C ASP A 96 -15.96 -2.17 7.81
N ASP A 97 -15.81 -1.09 8.58
CA ASP A 97 -15.10 0.13 8.20
C ASP A 97 -14.59 0.79 9.48
N ARG A 98 -13.28 0.83 9.66
CA ARG A 98 -12.63 1.30 10.89
C ARG A 98 -11.47 2.23 10.61
N SER A 99 -11.21 3.16 11.53
CA SER A 99 -9.96 3.90 11.55
C SER A 99 -8.82 2.96 11.98
N THR A 100 -7.67 3.03 11.31
CA THR A 100 -6.51 2.24 11.70
C THR A 100 -5.97 2.65 13.08
N ALA A 101 -6.26 3.86 13.54
CA ALA A 101 -5.90 4.33 14.87
C ALA A 101 -6.57 3.52 16.00
N GLU A 102 -7.62 2.74 15.70
CA GLU A 102 -8.28 1.87 16.67
C GLU A 102 -7.45 0.61 16.99
N PHE A 103 -6.40 0.32 16.21
CA PHE A 103 -5.59 -0.88 16.37
C PHE A 103 -4.19 -0.52 16.85
N ALA A 104 -3.66 -1.30 17.80
CA ALA A 104 -2.31 -1.11 18.32
C ALA A 104 -1.24 -1.47 17.29
N GLY A 105 -1.55 -2.38 16.37
CA GLY A 105 -0.62 -2.81 15.33
C GLY A 105 -1.19 -3.90 14.44
N PRO A 106 -0.38 -4.46 13.54
CA PRO A 106 -0.85 -5.45 12.56
C PRO A 106 -1.49 -6.70 13.18
N ALA A 107 -0.99 -7.17 14.32
CA ALA A 107 -1.52 -8.36 14.98
C ALA A 107 -2.96 -8.15 15.45
N GLU A 108 -3.26 -6.99 16.02
CA GLU A 108 -4.61 -6.67 16.47
C GLU A 108 -5.55 -6.51 15.28
N LEU A 109 -5.09 -5.88 14.22
CA LEU A 109 -5.87 -5.75 12.98
C LEU A 109 -6.16 -7.13 12.38
N SER A 110 -5.17 -8.02 12.35
CA SER A 110 -5.34 -9.38 11.83
C SER A 110 -6.41 -10.15 12.62
N SER A 111 -6.40 -10.06 13.94
CA SER A 111 -7.40 -10.70 14.79
C SER A 111 -8.80 -10.14 14.54
N PHE A 112 -8.92 -8.83 14.40
CA PHE A 112 -10.17 -8.18 14.06
C PHE A 112 -10.69 -8.65 12.70
N TYR A 113 -9.82 -8.70 11.70
CA TYR A 113 -10.17 -9.14 10.35
C TYR A 113 -10.72 -10.57 10.35
N GLU A 114 -10.05 -11.49 11.04
CA GLU A 114 -10.49 -12.87 11.13
C GLU A 114 -11.87 -12.99 11.80
N ARG A 115 -12.08 -12.27 12.91
CA ARG A 115 -13.36 -12.29 13.60
C ARG A 115 -14.48 -11.70 12.74
N THR A 116 -14.19 -10.60 12.05
CA THR A 116 -15.17 -9.94 11.18
C THR A 116 -15.60 -10.85 10.04
N LEU A 117 -14.67 -11.57 9.42
CA LEU A 117 -15.00 -12.50 8.35
C LEU A 117 -15.82 -13.69 8.85
N ASN A 118 -15.49 -14.22 10.04
CA ASN A 118 -16.23 -15.33 10.62
C ASN A 118 -17.63 -14.92 11.05
N ASP A 119 -17.78 -13.75 11.66
CA ASP A 119 -19.08 -13.24 12.11
C ASP A 119 -20.00 -12.89 10.93
N ALA A 120 -19.45 -12.58 9.77
CA ALA A 120 -20.22 -12.26 8.58
C ALA A 120 -20.79 -13.50 7.87
N LEU A 121 -20.46 -14.71 8.36
CA LEU A 121 -21.04 -15.95 7.87
C LEU A 121 -22.43 -16.15 8.46
#